data_5b40def520e27ed862d218b64e13b238
#
_entry.id   5b40def520e27ed862d218b64e13b238
#
_cell.length_a   1.000
_cell.length_b   1.000
_cell.length_c   1.000
_cell.angle_alpha   90.00
_cell.angle_beta   90.00
_cell.angle_gamma   90.00
#
_symmetry.space_group_name_H-M   'P 1'
#
loop_
_entity.id
_entity.type
_entity.pdbx_description
1 polymer ?
#
loop_
_entity_poly.entity_id
_entity_poly.type
_entity_poly.pdbx_seq_one_letter_code
_entity_poly.pdbx_strand_id
1 'polypeptide(L)'
;LRRRFLGXXXDVPLSPRHYDPKEAAAILEKDGWVMGSDGVRAKNGTPLRVTFYFNAKNAQEKTIAEAVQADLRAIGIDMPIVGEEKQSFLDRQRSGNFDLQYSLSWGAPYDPQSHLSSWRQPAHGDFQAQVGLPDKAKIDETITKLMVEGDAQKRQEMLTWVLTTIHDSGVYVPISFSRIKAVYAPDLEDVGFDVSQYEIPFEAMHFKK
;
A
#
# COMPACT_ATOMS: atom_id res chain seq x y z
N LEU A 1 -22.64 -2.06 -2.09
CA LEU A 1 -21.47 -2.20 -2.97
C LEU A 1 -20.34 -2.84 -2.17
N ARG A 2 -20.12 -4.14 -2.34
CA ARG A 2 -18.98 -4.83 -1.70
C ARG A 2 -17.70 -4.30 -2.35
N ARG A 3 -16.90 -3.62 -1.55
CA ARG A 3 -15.61 -3.12 -2.02
C ARG A 3 -14.67 -4.31 -2.18
N ARG A 4 -14.30 -4.60 -3.41
CA ARG A 4 -13.33 -5.66 -3.70
C ARG A 4 -11.93 -5.07 -3.61
N PHE A 5 -11.12 -5.65 -2.74
CA PHE A 5 -9.70 -5.31 -2.61
C PHE A 5 -8.94 -6.01 -3.73
N LEU A 6 -8.26 -5.23 -4.54
CA LEU A 6 -7.33 -5.76 -5.55
C LEU A 6 -7.88 -6.95 -6.35
N GLY A 7 -8.82 -6.59 -7.24
CA GLY A 7 -9.29 -7.49 -8.29
C GLY A 7 -9.49 -8.97 -7.98
N UNK A 8 -8.77 -9.51 -7.50
CA UNK A 8 -8.78 -10.84 -7.22
C UNK A 8 -8.76 -11.17 -5.81
N UNK A 9 -8.40 -10.33 -5.37
CA UNK A 9 -8.44 -10.44 -4.00
C UNK A 9 -9.85 -10.39 -3.49
N UNK A 10 -10.47 -10.22 -4.11
CA UNK A 10 -11.78 -10.26 -3.75
C UNK A 10 -12.30 -11.53 -3.26
N ASP A 11 -11.68 -12.37 -3.68
CA ASP A 11 -12.11 -13.70 -3.23
C ASP A 11 -11.33 -14.21 -2.02
N VAL A 12 -10.41 -13.42 -1.52
CA VAL A 12 -9.70 -13.74 -0.27
C VAL A 12 -10.32 -12.91 0.86
N PRO A 13 -10.92 -13.56 1.87
CA PRO A 13 -11.65 -12.86 2.93
C PRO A 13 -10.71 -12.30 4.01
N LEU A 14 -10.01 -11.22 3.68
CA LEU A 14 -9.14 -10.52 4.63
C LEU A 14 -9.96 -9.60 5.53
N SER A 15 -9.77 -9.70 6.83
CA SER A 15 -10.45 -8.82 7.79
C SER A 15 -9.73 -7.48 7.85
N PRO A 16 -10.44 -6.37 7.63
CA PRO A 16 -9.77 -5.07 7.71
C PRO A 16 -9.32 -4.77 9.15
N ARG A 17 -8.17 -4.16 9.26
CA ARG A 17 -7.69 -3.67 10.55
C ARG A 17 -8.46 -2.40 10.90
N HIS A 18 -8.74 -2.22 12.17
CA HIS A 18 -9.48 -1.05 12.66
C HIS A 18 -8.52 -0.04 13.29
N TYR A 19 -8.92 1.22 13.27
CA TYR A 19 -8.20 2.27 13.97
C TYR A 19 -8.39 2.05 15.48
N ASP A 20 -7.32 1.72 16.17
CA ASP A 20 -7.34 1.47 17.62
C ASP A 20 -6.00 1.88 18.24
N PRO A 21 -5.84 3.16 18.58
CA PRO A 21 -4.58 3.61 19.17
C PRO A 21 -4.30 3.03 20.54
N LYS A 22 -5.33 2.60 21.29
CA LYS A 22 -5.13 1.95 22.59
C LYS A 22 -4.52 0.56 22.40
N GLU A 23 -5.05 -0.22 21.46
CA GLU A 23 -4.49 -1.51 21.12
C GLU A 23 -3.07 -1.38 20.59
N ALA A 24 -2.83 -0.39 19.71
CA ALA A 24 -1.50 -0.14 19.16
C ALA A 24 -0.50 0.17 20.27
N ALA A 25 -0.86 1.04 21.22
CA ALA A 25 0.00 1.38 22.35
C ALA A 25 0.29 0.14 23.21
N ALA A 26 -0.73 -0.70 23.45
CA ALA A 26 -0.56 -1.91 24.25
C ALA A 26 0.39 -2.92 23.58
N ILE A 27 0.29 -3.06 22.25
CA ILE A 27 1.21 -3.91 21.47
C ILE A 27 2.65 -3.42 21.62
N LEU A 28 2.85 -2.10 21.49
CA LEU A 28 4.19 -1.51 21.65
C LEU A 28 4.76 -1.76 23.04
N GLU A 29 3.95 -1.55 24.08
CA GLU A 29 4.38 -1.77 25.46
C GLU A 29 4.72 -3.23 25.72
N LYS A 30 3.90 -4.14 25.23
CA LYS A 30 4.14 -5.57 25.37
C LYS A 30 5.47 -5.98 24.72
N ASP A 31 5.83 -5.33 23.63
CA ASP A 31 7.10 -5.59 22.92
C ASP A 31 8.29 -4.84 23.56
N GLY A 32 8.06 -4.07 24.62
CA GLY A 32 9.14 -3.39 25.35
C GLY A 32 9.40 -1.95 24.90
N TRP A 33 8.54 -1.38 24.08
CA TRP A 33 8.66 0.03 23.68
C TRP A 33 7.96 0.91 24.72
N VAL A 34 8.75 1.46 25.64
CA VAL A 34 8.24 2.21 26.81
C VAL A 34 8.26 3.71 26.55
N MET A 35 7.20 4.39 26.94
CA MET A 35 7.07 5.83 26.75
C MET A 35 8.16 6.59 27.51
N GLY A 36 8.91 7.44 26.78
CA GLY A 36 9.92 8.32 27.38
C GLY A 36 9.33 9.64 27.86
N SER A 37 10.14 10.37 28.65
CA SER A 37 9.74 11.68 29.17
C SER A 37 9.56 12.73 28.07
N ASP A 38 10.16 12.50 26.91
CA ASP A 38 10.02 13.37 25.73
C ASP A 38 8.78 13.04 24.89
N GLY A 39 7.99 12.03 25.30
CA GLY A 39 6.81 11.60 24.58
C GLY A 39 7.10 10.63 23.44
N VAL A 40 8.34 10.14 23.34
CA VAL A 40 8.71 9.16 22.31
C VAL A 40 9.06 7.84 23.02
N ARG A 41 8.54 6.74 22.51
CA ARG A 41 8.84 5.42 23.06
C ARG A 41 10.28 5.03 22.74
N ALA A 42 10.86 4.23 23.60
CA ALA A 42 12.20 3.69 23.41
C ALA A 42 12.28 2.25 23.90
N LYS A 43 13.18 1.48 23.30
CA LYS A 43 13.45 0.09 23.68
C LYS A 43 14.97 -0.08 23.71
N ASN A 44 15.50 -0.51 24.87
CA ASN A 44 16.94 -0.68 25.05
C ASN A 44 17.74 0.58 24.68
N GLY A 45 17.21 1.74 25.03
CA GLY A 45 17.86 3.03 24.75
C GLY A 45 17.68 3.57 23.32
N THR A 46 17.03 2.80 22.43
CA THR A 46 16.79 3.23 21.06
C THR A 46 15.40 3.84 20.92
N PRO A 47 15.27 5.10 20.49
CA PRO A 47 13.95 5.71 20.32
C PRO A 47 13.20 5.10 19.14
N LEU A 48 11.87 5.02 19.27
CA LEU A 48 11.00 4.54 18.20
C LEU A 48 10.80 5.66 17.19
N ARG A 49 11.65 5.65 16.19
CA ARG A 49 11.67 6.67 15.15
C ARG A 49 11.66 6.00 13.79
N VAL A 50 10.68 6.35 12.96
CA VAL A 50 10.53 5.81 11.60
C VAL A 50 10.29 6.97 10.63
N THR A 51 11.05 7.04 9.57
CA THR A 51 10.94 8.13 8.59
C THR A 51 9.97 7.72 7.47
N PHE A 52 9.05 8.63 7.15
CA PHE A 52 8.07 8.40 6.08
C PHE A 52 8.43 9.25 4.86
N TYR A 53 8.59 8.59 3.72
CA TYR A 53 8.98 9.24 2.46
C TYR A 53 7.80 9.31 1.50
N PHE A 54 7.67 10.44 0.81
CA PHE A 54 6.60 10.67 -0.16
C PHE A 54 7.08 11.55 -1.31
N ASN A 55 6.33 11.55 -2.42
CA ASN A 55 6.63 12.39 -3.58
C ASN A 55 6.21 13.84 -3.28
N ALA A 56 7.18 14.75 -3.19
CA ALA A 56 6.95 16.15 -2.80
C ALA A 56 5.99 16.89 -3.73
N LYS A 57 5.84 16.42 -4.97
CA LYS A 57 4.93 17.05 -5.93
C LYS A 57 3.48 16.57 -5.78
N ASN A 58 3.24 15.63 -4.87
CA ASN A 58 1.89 15.10 -4.65
C ASN A 58 1.33 15.63 -3.33
N ALA A 59 0.48 16.65 -3.41
CA ALA A 59 -0.10 17.29 -2.22
C ALA A 59 -0.93 16.31 -1.38
N GLN A 60 -1.59 15.34 -2.01
CA GLN A 60 -2.37 14.34 -1.29
C GLN A 60 -1.48 13.44 -0.43
N GLU A 61 -0.34 13.03 -0.97
CA GLU A 61 0.62 12.21 -0.20
C GLU A 61 1.13 12.98 1.03
N LYS A 62 1.41 14.27 0.86
CA LYS A 62 1.84 15.11 1.98
C LYS A 62 0.77 15.19 3.07
N THR A 63 -0.48 15.44 2.67
CA THR A 63 -1.59 15.54 3.64
C THR A 63 -1.76 14.23 4.41
N ILE A 64 -1.67 13.09 3.72
CA ILE A 64 -1.75 11.78 4.35
C ILE A 64 -0.59 11.59 5.34
N ALA A 65 0.63 11.94 4.90
CA ALA A 65 1.82 11.82 5.76
C ALA A 65 1.67 12.63 7.05
N GLU A 66 1.16 13.85 6.94
CA GLU A 66 0.95 14.73 8.11
C GLU A 66 -0.10 14.14 9.07
N ALA A 67 -1.19 13.59 8.54
CA ALA A 67 -2.21 12.97 9.36
C ALA A 67 -1.68 11.72 10.09
N VAL A 68 -0.96 10.86 9.38
CA VAL A 68 -0.34 9.65 9.97
C VAL A 68 0.69 10.06 11.02
N GLN A 69 1.50 11.09 10.75
CA GLN A 69 2.49 11.60 11.71
C GLN A 69 1.81 11.99 13.03
N ALA A 70 0.69 12.71 12.95
CA ALA A 70 -0.04 13.15 14.15
C ALA A 70 -0.58 11.93 14.94
N ASP A 71 -1.18 10.97 14.23
CA ASP A 71 -1.72 9.77 14.88
C ASP A 71 -0.62 8.94 15.57
N LEU A 72 0.52 8.76 14.89
CA LEU A 72 1.64 7.99 15.45
C LEU A 72 2.29 8.72 16.63
N ARG A 73 2.40 10.04 16.54
CA ARG A 73 2.93 10.85 17.64
C ARG A 73 2.09 10.68 18.91
N ALA A 74 0.78 10.57 18.76
CA ALA A 74 -0.13 10.42 19.90
C ALA A 74 0.11 9.14 20.68
N ILE A 75 0.73 8.12 20.06
CA ILE A 75 1.05 6.85 20.74
C ILE A 75 2.56 6.68 20.95
N GLY A 76 3.35 7.75 20.77
CA GLY A 76 4.76 7.76 21.12
C GLY A 76 5.72 7.34 20.01
N ILE A 77 5.28 7.37 18.76
CA ILE A 77 6.16 7.09 17.61
C ILE A 77 6.56 8.41 16.97
N ASP A 78 7.86 8.65 16.87
CA ASP A 78 8.40 9.82 16.16
C ASP A 78 8.53 9.49 14.69
N MET A 79 7.74 10.16 13.85
CA MET A 79 7.75 9.88 12.40
C MET A 79 8.04 11.15 11.61
N PRO A 80 9.32 11.48 11.38
CA PRO A 80 9.66 12.54 10.42
C PRO A 80 9.10 12.22 9.04
N ILE A 81 8.61 13.25 8.36
CA ILE A 81 8.10 13.10 6.99
C ILE A 81 9.05 13.82 6.03
N VAL A 82 9.40 13.16 4.93
CA VAL A 82 10.38 13.69 3.96
C VAL A 82 9.79 13.62 2.56
N GLY A 83 9.52 14.80 1.99
CA GLY A 83 9.10 14.90 0.60
C GLY A 83 10.30 14.94 -0.31
N GLU A 84 10.35 14.05 -1.27
CA GLU A 84 11.45 13.96 -2.22
C GLU A 84 10.98 14.25 -3.64
N GLU A 85 11.91 14.72 -4.46
CA GLU A 85 11.67 14.82 -5.90
C GLU A 85 11.44 13.39 -6.44
N LYS A 86 10.62 13.29 -7.49
CA LYS A 86 10.14 11.99 -7.99
C LYS A 86 11.26 10.98 -8.25
N GLN A 87 12.36 11.41 -8.87
CA GLN A 87 13.44 10.46 -9.19
C GLN A 87 14.13 9.95 -7.92
N SER A 88 14.42 10.86 -6.99
CA SER A 88 15.03 10.47 -5.71
C SER A 88 14.13 9.51 -4.93
N PHE A 89 12.83 9.80 -4.94
CA PHE A 89 11.83 8.95 -4.30
C PHE A 89 11.84 7.53 -4.91
N LEU A 90 11.87 7.43 -6.24
CA LEU A 90 11.92 6.13 -6.93
C LEU A 90 13.24 5.38 -6.67
N ASP A 91 14.35 6.11 -6.62
CA ASP A 91 15.66 5.49 -6.34
C ASP A 91 15.71 4.94 -4.92
N ARG A 92 15.12 5.67 -3.96
CA ARG A 92 14.97 5.19 -2.58
C ARG A 92 14.13 3.91 -2.55
N GLN A 93 13.03 3.90 -3.29
CA GLN A 93 12.16 2.73 -3.39
C GLN A 93 12.91 1.50 -3.92
N ARG A 94 13.71 1.70 -4.97
CA ARG A 94 14.48 0.61 -5.59
C ARG A 94 15.59 0.09 -4.68
N SER A 95 16.19 0.97 -3.90
CA SER A 95 17.31 0.60 -3.02
C SER A 95 16.86 0.02 -1.69
N GLY A 96 15.57 0.17 -1.33
CA GLY A 96 15.07 -0.26 -0.02
C GLY A 96 15.49 0.65 1.14
N ASN A 97 16.03 1.82 0.84
CA ASN A 97 16.53 2.73 1.88
C ASN A 97 15.39 3.59 2.44
N PHE A 98 14.42 2.94 3.07
CA PHE A 98 13.27 3.63 3.69
C PHE A 98 12.76 2.82 4.89
N ASP A 99 12.19 3.51 5.85
CA ASP A 99 11.42 2.88 6.92
C ASP A 99 9.97 2.72 6.45
N LEU A 100 9.36 3.84 6.04
CA LEU A 100 8.01 3.86 5.49
C LEU A 100 8.02 4.67 4.19
N GLN A 101 7.25 4.24 3.22
CA GLN A 101 7.17 4.95 1.95
C GLN A 101 5.75 4.87 1.38
N TYR A 102 5.26 6.00 0.86
CA TYR A 102 3.97 6.01 0.20
C TYR A 102 4.07 5.22 -1.10
N SER A 103 3.05 4.41 -1.36
CA SER A 103 3.01 3.62 -2.59
C SER A 103 1.59 3.58 -3.15
N LEU A 104 1.50 3.54 -4.45
CA LEU A 104 0.24 3.30 -5.16
C LEU A 104 0.27 1.88 -5.70
N SER A 105 -0.82 1.16 -5.50
CA SER A 105 -0.96 -0.16 -6.12
C SER A 105 -1.11 0.02 -7.64
N TRP A 106 -0.90 -1.05 -8.35
CA TRP A 106 -1.12 -1.07 -9.80
C TRP A 106 -2.62 -0.91 -10.07
N GLY A 107 -2.95 -0.13 -11.06
CA GLY A 107 -4.34 0.12 -11.44
C GLY A 107 -4.98 -1.03 -12.21
N ALA A 108 -6.08 -0.69 -12.88
CA ALA A 108 -6.76 -1.65 -13.76
C ALA A 108 -5.77 -2.22 -14.78
N PRO A 109 -5.96 -3.46 -15.21
CA PRO A 109 -7.11 -4.34 -14.99
C PRO A 109 -7.13 -5.08 -13.64
N TYR A 110 -6.29 -4.73 -12.70
CA TYR A 110 -6.27 -5.28 -11.34
C TYR A 110 -6.04 -6.80 -11.32
N ASP A 111 -5.29 -7.29 -12.28
CA ASP A 111 -4.93 -8.70 -12.33
C ASP A 111 -3.96 -9.03 -11.18
N PRO A 112 -4.32 -9.97 -10.29
CA PRO A 112 -3.44 -10.32 -9.18
C PRO A 112 -2.06 -10.82 -9.64
N GLN A 113 -2.00 -11.56 -10.74
CA GLN A 113 -0.72 -12.09 -11.24
C GLN A 113 0.23 -10.95 -11.61
N SER A 114 -0.29 -9.93 -12.30
CA SER A 114 0.53 -8.80 -12.70
C SER A 114 1.10 -8.08 -11.48
N HIS A 115 0.27 -7.83 -10.48
CA HIS A 115 0.69 -7.15 -9.26
C HIS A 115 1.70 -8.01 -8.46
N LEU A 116 1.37 -9.27 -8.23
CA LEU A 116 2.22 -10.16 -7.45
C LEU A 116 3.57 -10.43 -8.11
N SER A 117 3.64 -10.36 -9.45
CA SER A 117 4.91 -10.58 -10.16
C SER A 117 5.97 -9.56 -9.74
N SER A 118 5.56 -8.32 -9.44
CA SER A 118 6.50 -7.27 -9.04
C SER A 118 7.10 -7.54 -7.64
N TRP A 119 6.39 -8.29 -6.80
CA TRP A 119 6.85 -8.58 -5.44
C TRP A 119 8.14 -9.39 -5.42
N ARG A 120 8.43 -10.13 -6.50
CA ARG A 120 9.64 -10.97 -6.63
C ARG A 120 10.82 -10.26 -7.29
N GLN A 121 10.65 -9.00 -7.66
CA GLN A 121 11.67 -8.27 -8.42
C GLN A 121 12.39 -7.25 -7.53
N PRO A 122 13.68 -7.44 -7.25
CA PRO A 122 14.41 -6.57 -6.31
C PRO A 122 14.38 -5.08 -6.65
N ALA A 123 14.12 -4.72 -7.90
CA ALA A 123 14.04 -3.32 -8.31
C ALA A 123 12.71 -2.64 -7.94
N HIS A 124 11.77 -3.41 -7.39
CA HIS A 124 10.46 -2.87 -7.02
C HIS A 124 10.35 -2.62 -5.51
N GLY A 125 9.63 -1.56 -5.15
CA GLY A 125 9.42 -1.21 -3.76
C GLY A 125 8.70 -2.30 -2.97
N ASP A 126 7.80 -3.04 -3.61
CA ASP A 126 7.11 -4.15 -2.95
C ASP A 126 8.08 -5.24 -2.48
N PHE A 127 9.07 -5.58 -3.32
CA PHE A 127 10.11 -6.53 -2.91
C PHE A 127 10.87 -5.96 -1.71
N GLN A 128 11.30 -4.70 -1.81
CA GLN A 128 12.11 -4.07 -0.78
C GLN A 128 11.35 -3.96 0.55
N ALA A 129 10.05 -3.67 0.51
CA ALA A 129 9.23 -3.62 1.71
C ALA A 129 9.12 -4.98 2.39
N GLN A 130 9.21 -6.06 1.63
CA GLN A 130 9.03 -7.42 2.13
C GLN A 130 10.33 -8.14 2.50
N VAL A 131 11.49 -7.56 2.18
CA VAL A 131 12.78 -8.27 2.26
C VAL A 131 13.10 -8.78 3.66
N GLY A 132 12.58 -8.13 4.70
CA GLY A 132 12.79 -8.53 6.09
C GLY A 132 11.79 -9.54 6.64
N LEU A 133 10.79 -9.95 5.85
CA LEU A 133 9.77 -10.88 6.34
C LEU A 133 10.34 -12.30 6.45
N PRO A 134 10.04 -13.01 7.54
CA PRO A 134 10.51 -14.40 7.69
C PRO A 134 10.09 -15.32 6.56
N ASP A 135 8.88 -15.08 6.02
CA ASP A 135 8.32 -15.93 4.98
C ASP A 135 8.63 -15.44 3.56
N LYS A 136 9.52 -14.45 3.40
CA LYS A 136 9.79 -13.84 2.08
C LYS A 136 10.13 -14.88 1.00
N ALA A 137 11.04 -15.79 1.30
CA ALA A 137 11.45 -16.80 0.33
C ALA A 137 10.27 -17.69 -0.09
N LYS A 138 9.43 -18.08 0.86
CA LYS A 138 8.25 -18.90 0.61
C LYS A 138 7.19 -18.14 -0.16
N ILE A 139 7.02 -16.86 0.14
CA ILE A 139 6.11 -15.97 -0.62
C ILE A 139 6.53 -15.96 -2.09
N ASP A 140 7.81 -15.70 -2.36
CA ASP A 140 8.32 -15.62 -3.74
C ASP A 140 8.16 -16.94 -4.48
N GLU A 141 8.45 -18.06 -3.81
CA GLU A 141 8.28 -19.41 -4.39
C GLU A 141 6.81 -19.66 -4.70
N THR A 142 5.91 -19.33 -3.76
CA THR A 142 4.48 -19.55 -3.96
C THR A 142 3.94 -18.71 -5.12
N ILE A 143 4.38 -17.45 -5.22
CA ILE A 143 3.98 -16.59 -6.35
C ILE A 143 4.49 -17.20 -7.67
N THR A 144 5.71 -17.72 -7.67
CA THR A 144 6.28 -18.37 -8.87
C THR A 144 5.41 -19.55 -9.34
N LYS A 145 4.99 -20.40 -8.39
CA LYS A 145 4.11 -21.53 -8.67
C LYS A 145 2.72 -21.07 -9.15
N LEU A 146 2.18 -20.06 -8.48
CA LEU A 146 0.86 -19.50 -8.79
C LEU A 146 0.79 -18.99 -10.24
N MET A 147 1.89 -18.45 -10.76
CA MET A 147 1.94 -17.89 -12.12
C MET A 147 1.70 -18.96 -13.21
N VAL A 148 2.00 -20.20 -12.91
CA VAL A 148 1.90 -21.29 -13.90
C VAL A 148 0.86 -22.35 -13.54
N GLU A 149 0.21 -22.21 -12.38
CA GLU A 149 -0.78 -23.20 -11.93
C GLU A 149 -2.06 -23.11 -12.76
N GLY A 150 -2.44 -24.22 -13.39
CA GLY A 150 -3.65 -24.28 -14.20
C GLY A 150 -4.91 -24.66 -13.43
N ASP A 151 -4.74 -25.24 -12.23
CA ASP A 151 -5.88 -25.65 -11.41
C ASP A 151 -6.41 -24.44 -10.62
N ALA A 152 -7.66 -24.09 -10.84
CA ALA A 152 -8.26 -22.89 -10.26
C ALA A 152 -8.32 -22.95 -8.73
N GLN A 153 -8.57 -24.14 -8.16
CA GLN A 153 -8.64 -24.29 -6.72
C GLN A 153 -7.26 -24.12 -6.08
N LYS A 154 -6.24 -24.77 -6.65
CA LYS A 154 -4.87 -24.63 -6.15
C LYS A 154 -4.38 -23.19 -6.27
N ARG A 155 -4.69 -22.53 -7.38
CA ARG A 155 -4.35 -21.11 -7.55
C ARG A 155 -4.98 -20.27 -6.44
N GLN A 156 -6.26 -20.52 -6.15
CA GLN A 156 -6.96 -19.76 -5.09
C GLN A 156 -6.35 -20.02 -3.71
N GLU A 157 -5.97 -21.27 -3.43
CA GLU A 157 -5.31 -21.62 -2.16
C GLU A 157 -3.97 -20.90 -2.01
N MET A 158 -3.15 -20.90 -3.07
CA MET A 158 -1.86 -20.18 -3.09
C MET A 158 -2.07 -18.68 -2.91
N LEU A 159 -3.02 -18.10 -3.64
CA LEU A 159 -3.32 -16.68 -3.55
C LEU A 159 -3.78 -16.30 -2.14
N THR A 160 -4.68 -17.11 -1.56
CA THR A 160 -5.15 -16.91 -0.21
C THR A 160 -4.00 -16.91 0.79
N TRP A 161 -3.11 -17.90 0.68
CA TRP A 161 -1.97 -17.99 1.59
C TRP A 161 -1.05 -16.77 1.47
N VAL A 162 -0.71 -16.37 0.24
CA VAL A 162 0.18 -15.22 0.01
C VAL A 162 -0.44 -13.94 0.58
N LEU A 163 -1.71 -13.67 0.24
CA LEU A 163 -2.35 -12.42 0.65
C LEU A 163 -2.59 -12.38 2.16
N THR A 164 -2.95 -13.51 2.77
CA THR A 164 -3.14 -13.59 4.22
C THR A 164 -1.81 -13.36 4.96
N THR A 165 -0.74 -14.03 4.49
CA THR A 165 0.58 -13.87 5.09
C THR A 165 1.04 -12.41 5.06
N ILE A 166 0.90 -11.77 3.91
CA ILE A 166 1.27 -10.36 3.76
C ILE A 166 0.38 -9.44 4.63
N HIS A 167 -0.92 -9.70 4.63
CA HIS A 167 -1.85 -8.92 5.45
C HIS A 167 -1.48 -9.01 6.94
N ASP A 168 -1.25 -10.23 7.41
CA ASP A 168 -0.97 -10.48 8.82
C ASP A 168 0.40 -9.93 9.25
N SER A 169 1.34 -9.84 8.32
CA SER A 169 2.66 -9.25 8.61
C SER A 169 2.60 -7.75 8.93
N GLY A 170 1.55 -7.06 8.49
CA GLY A 170 1.42 -5.62 8.69
C GLY A 170 2.35 -4.77 7.84
N VAL A 171 3.03 -5.36 6.86
CA VAL A 171 4.01 -4.63 6.04
C VAL A 171 3.36 -3.57 5.14
N TYR A 172 2.06 -3.72 4.87
CA TYR A 172 1.29 -2.72 4.13
C TYR A 172 0.19 -2.13 5.02
N VAL A 173 0.04 -0.82 4.91
CA VAL A 173 -1.04 -0.08 5.58
C VAL A 173 -1.93 0.52 4.48
N PRO A 174 -3.05 -0.13 4.14
CA PRO A 174 -3.96 0.42 3.13
C PRO A 174 -4.63 1.69 3.64
N ILE A 175 -4.50 2.78 2.89
CA ILE A 175 -5.02 4.09 3.28
C ILE A 175 -6.36 4.35 2.60
N SER A 176 -6.42 4.24 1.26
CA SER A 176 -7.62 4.60 0.52
C SER A 176 -7.62 3.96 -0.87
N PHE A 177 -8.79 4.01 -1.50
CA PHE A 177 -8.92 3.68 -2.91
C PHE A 177 -8.90 4.98 -3.72
N SER A 178 -8.03 5.05 -4.71
CA SER A 178 -8.00 6.18 -5.62
C SER A 178 -9.29 6.25 -6.43
N ARG A 179 -9.75 7.47 -6.69
CA ARG A 179 -10.88 7.72 -7.58
C ARG A 179 -10.42 8.62 -8.71
N ILE A 180 -10.63 8.18 -9.93
CA ILE A 180 -10.36 9.00 -11.09
C ILE A 180 -11.55 9.95 -11.28
N LYS A 181 -11.26 11.20 -11.57
CA LYS A 181 -12.26 12.24 -11.76
C LYS A 181 -12.04 12.89 -13.12
N ALA A 182 -13.13 13.19 -13.80
CA ALA A 182 -13.11 14.00 -15.01
C ALA A 182 -13.88 15.29 -14.75
N VAL A 183 -13.33 16.38 -15.24
CA VAL A 183 -14.01 17.69 -15.24
C VAL A 183 -14.19 18.06 -16.71
N TYR A 184 -15.42 18.36 -17.09
CA TYR A 184 -15.74 18.61 -18.47
C TYR A 184 -16.84 19.66 -18.59
N ALA A 185 -17.02 20.19 -19.80
CA ALA A 185 -18.02 21.20 -20.08
C ALA A 185 -19.42 20.66 -19.81
N PRO A 186 -20.34 21.48 -19.25
CA PRO A 186 -21.65 20.98 -18.84
C PRO A 186 -22.55 20.55 -20.02
N ASP A 187 -22.20 20.95 -21.23
CA ASP A 187 -22.92 20.56 -22.44
C ASP A 187 -22.30 19.36 -23.15
N LEU A 188 -21.23 18.77 -22.58
CA LEU A 188 -20.64 17.54 -23.13
C LEU A 188 -21.32 16.34 -22.46
N GLU A 189 -21.75 15.38 -23.30
CA GLU A 189 -22.44 14.16 -22.83
C GLU A 189 -21.61 12.92 -23.09
N ASP A 190 -21.97 11.83 -22.42
CA ASP A 190 -21.34 10.51 -22.51
C ASP A 190 -19.86 10.51 -22.17
N VAL A 191 -19.48 11.35 -21.20
CA VAL A 191 -18.12 11.37 -20.66
C VAL A 191 -17.96 10.20 -19.68
N GLY A 192 -16.97 9.36 -19.91
CA GLY A 192 -16.72 8.20 -19.06
C GLY A 192 -15.29 7.74 -19.12
N PHE A 193 -15.04 6.62 -18.49
CA PHE A 193 -13.73 5.97 -18.48
C PHE A 193 -13.89 4.54 -18.99
N ASP A 194 -12.89 4.09 -19.73
CA ASP A 194 -12.83 2.68 -20.10
C ASP A 194 -12.54 1.82 -18.86
N VAL A 195 -12.64 0.52 -19.02
CA VAL A 195 -12.38 -0.46 -17.96
C VAL A 195 -10.99 -0.28 -17.36
N SER A 196 -10.01 0.05 -18.20
CA SER A 196 -8.63 0.28 -17.77
C SER A 196 -8.46 1.54 -16.92
N GLN A 197 -9.40 2.49 -17.02
CA GLN A 197 -9.34 3.81 -16.39
C GLN A 197 -8.24 4.73 -16.92
N TYR A 198 -7.45 4.26 -17.88
CA TYR A 198 -6.39 5.06 -18.50
C TYR A 198 -6.80 5.61 -19.86
N GLU A 199 -7.88 5.08 -20.39
CA GLU A 199 -8.40 5.51 -21.68
C GLU A 199 -9.73 6.22 -21.48
N ILE A 200 -9.89 7.30 -22.22
CA ILE A 200 -11.14 8.08 -22.25
C ILE A 200 -11.74 7.85 -23.63
N PRO A 201 -12.93 7.24 -23.72
CA PRO A 201 -13.51 6.93 -25.02
C PRO A 201 -14.11 8.19 -25.68
N PHE A 202 -13.25 9.01 -26.24
CA PHE A 202 -13.64 10.29 -26.87
C PHE A 202 -14.68 10.09 -27.98
N GLU A 203 -14.67 8.92 -28.63
CA GLU A 203 -15.61 8.60 -29.71
C GLU A 203 -17.06 8.50 -29.23
N ALA A 204 -17.26 8.31 -27.94
CA ALA A 204 -18.61 8.28 -27.37
C ALA A 204 -19.15 9.68 -27.04
N MET A 205 -18.26 10.65 -26.90
CA MET A 205 -18.64 11.98 -26.43
C MET A 205 -19.30 12.81 -27.54
N HIS A 206 -20.27 13.63 -27.14
CA HIS A 206 -20.88 14.59 -28.06
C HIS A 206 -21.43 15.77 -27.28
N PHE A 207 -21.58 16.88 -27.95
CA PHE A 207 -22.20 18.07 -27.36
C PHE A 207 -23.71 17.98 -27.49
N LYS A 208 -24.39 18.47 -26.49
CA LYS A 208 -25.86 18.62 -26.52
C LYS A 208 -26.28 19.43 -27.72
N LYS A 209 -27.34 19.00 -28.38
CA LYS A 209 -27.92 19.75 -29.50
C LYS A 209 -28.77 20.90 -29.00
#